data_4730d935c0272cd3507cd0f3d2ecf95f
#
_entry.id   4730d935c0272cd3507cd0f3d2ecf95f
#
_cell.length_a   1.000
_cell.length_b   1.000
_cell.length_c   1.000
_cell.angle_alpha   90.00
_cell.angle_beta   90.00
_cell.angle_gamma   90.00
#
_symmetry.space_group_name_H-M   'P 1'
#
loop_
_entity.id
_entity.type
_entity.pdbx_description
1 polymer ?
#
loop_
_entity_poly.entity_id
_entity_poly.type
_entity_poly.pdbx_seq_one_letter_code
_entity_poly.pdbx_strand_id
1 'polypeptide(L)'
;KRFSSNGAVIHEAISALKAHGVGIKNAGMTVNRAQLDELLSQHPNVVESTLDPLATKSPNGAIRKGISGNITREDIEFRNIQSVRPNWIDRDIEVDTMETGGLDFSYSELSNATGVAKVMFVGSSGEPVELHRRSLNKGDPWMLATNCLEEVKAWAHRFFQRAIEEKRDIYLGLKDTVVSGYDGVMRTAIEEIYTQEYQARVAEAGLSYQYELIDAQAARIVSNPPKRALWGVPDNVSGMKLFKLVQQLKRYGLPERKAHVSISRMSAGGGDQYGSYNTPSPEGGVIKVIVDGEEKHARYVKEGDPILFMSNDRDAIKDWVSQVFKDAAVNKKEVYFGLKREFVNYDEVYSSI
;
A
#
# COMPACT_ATOMS: atom_id res chain seq x y z
N LYS A 1 -0.32 -13.57 23.86
CA LYS A 1 -1.57 -12.87 24.21
C LYS A 1 -2.59 -12.85 23.06
N ARG A 2 -2.24 -12.38 21.85
CA ARG A 2 -3.19 -12.24 20.74
C ARG A 2 -3.85 -13.59 20.38
N PHE A 3 -3.08 -14.64 20.22
CA PHE A 3 -3.57 -16.01 19.99
C PHE A 3 -4.43 -16.51 21.15
N SER A 4 -3.91 -16.42 22.38
CA SER A 4 -4.60 -16.90 23.58
C SER A 4 -5.86 -16.14 23.97
N SER A 5 -6.03 -14.90 23.49
CA SER A 5 -7.24 -14.09 23.66
C SER A 5 -8.21 -14.21 22.47
N ASN A 6 -7.90 -15.06 21.52
CA ASN A 6 -8.62 -15.15 20.23
C ASN A 6 -8.87 -13.78 19.59
N GLY A 7 -7.83 -12.92 19.56
CA GLY A 7 -7.88 -11.59 18.95
C GLY A 7 -8.48 -10.48 19.82
N ALA A 8 -9.13 -10.77 20.95
CA ALA A 8 -9.84 -9.79 21.78
C ALA A 8 -8.95 -8.58 22.16
N VAL A 9 -7.68 -8.80 22.45
CA VAL A 9 -6.72 -7.73 22.77
C VAL A 9 -6.58 -6.67 21.67
N ILE A 10 -6.90 -7.00 20.41
CA ILE A 10 -6.87 -6.03 19.32
C ILE A 10 -8.10 -5.13 19.37
N HIS A 11 -9.27 -5.68 19.66
CA HIS A 11 -10.48 -4.88 19.84
C HIS A 11 -10.36 -3.94 21.04
N GLU A 12 -9.77 -4.40 22.14
CA GLU A 12 -9.47 -3.56 23.31
C GLU A 12 -8.52 -2.41 22.94
N ALA A 13 -7.46 -2.69 22.17
CA ALA A 13 -6.53 -1.67 21.71
C ALA A 13 -7.21 -0.61 20.81
N ILE A 14 -8.07 -1.04 19.89
CA ILE A 14 -8.85 -0.12 19.04
C ILE A 14 -9.75 0.77 19.89
N SER A 15 -10.45 0.19 20.86
CA SER A 15 -11.33 0.95 21.76
C SER A 15 -10.55 1.98 22.59
N ALA A 16 -9.39 1.60 23.11
CA ALA A 16 -8.51 2.51 23.86
C ALA A 16 -7.98 3.65 22.97
N LEU A 17 -7.54 3.34 21.75
CA LEU A 17 -7.07 4.35 20.79
C LEU A 17 -8.16 5.35 20.45
N LYS A 18 -9.41 4.90 20.23
CA LYS A 18 -10.56 5.80 20.03
C LYS A 18 -10.84 6.70 21.22
N ALA A 19 -10.79 6.14 22.42
CA ALA A 19 -11.07 6.88 23.65
C ALA A 19 -10.03 7.96 23.97
N HIS A 20 -8.75 7.69 23.64
CA HIS A 20 -7.64 8.59 23.96
C HIS A 20 -7.22 9.49 22.79
N GLY A 21 -7.64 9.20 21.56
CA GLY A 21 -7.34 9.96 20.36
C GLY A 21 -5.91 9.84 19.84
N VAL A 22 -5.03 9.21 20.57
CA VAL A 22 -3.60 9.04 20.24
C VAL A 22 -3.05 7.72 20.76
N GLY A 23 -2.06 7.15 20.07
CA GLY A 23 -1.38 5.96 20.53
C GLY A 23 -0.12 5.63 19.75
N ILE A 24 0.73 4.82 20.34
CA ILE A 24 1.96 4.32 19.72
C ILE A 24 1.81 2.82 19.48
N LYS A 25 2.06 2.40 18.26
CA LYS A 25 2.02 1.00 17.84
C LYS A 25 3.41 0.51 17.45
N ASN A 26 3.90 -0.49 18.14
CA ASN A 26 5.08 -1.23 17.69
C ASN A 26 4.77 -2.20 16.54
N ALA A 27 5.82 -2.70 15.88
CA ALA A 27 5.69 -3.75 14.89
C ALA A 27 4.95 -4.97 15.48
N GLY A 28 3.93 -5.45 14.77
CA GLY A 28 3.22 -6.68 15.10
C GLY A 28 3.71 -7.84 14.24
N MET A 29 3.85 -9.02 14.84
CA MET A 29 4.12 -10.23 14.06
C MET A 29 2.85 -10.71 13.37
N THR A 30 2.99 -11.10 12.11
CA THR A 30 2.02 -11.91 11.39
C THR A 30 2.46 -13.36 11.51
N VAL A 31 1.56 -14.22 11.93
CA VAL A 31 1.86 -15.65 12.11
C VAL A 31 1.85 -16.32 10.74
N ASN A 32 2.95 -16.94 10.34
CA ASN A 32 2.99 -17.77 9.14
C ASN A 32 2.45 -19.18 9.43
N ARG A 33 2.30 -20.02 8.40
CA ARG A 33 1.70 -21.35 8.56
C ARG A 33 2.45 -22.24 9.56
N ALA A 34 3.77 -22.30 9.48
CA ALA A 34 4.58 -23.12 10.39
C ALA A 34 4.45 -22.67 11.85
N GLN A 35 4.43 -21.37 12.09
CA GLN A 35 4.19 -20.80 13.42
C GLN A 35 2.78 -21.04 13.93
N LEU A 36 1.78 -21.06 13.03
CA LEU A 36 0.41 -21.39 13.40
C LEU A 36 0.30 -22.86 13.81
N ASP A 37 0.89 -23.77 13.07
CA ASP A 37 0.92 -25.20 13.38
C ASP A 37 1.61 -25.47 14.73
N GLU A 38 2.68 -24.77 15.01
CA GLU A 38 3.36 -24.80 16.32
C GLU A 38 2.45 -24.28 17.45
N LEU A 39 1.76 -23.15 17.25
CA LEU A 39 0.82 -22.60 18.24
C LEU A 39 -0.34 -23.55 18.49
N LEU A 40 -0.90 -24.16 17.47
CA LEU A 40 -1.99 -25.13 17.60
C LEU A 40 -1.53 -26.38 18.34
N SER A 41 -0.31 -26.85 18.09
CA SER A 41 0.26 -27.99 18.82
C SER A 41 0.44 -27.73 20.32
N GLN A 42 0.79 -26.48 20.67
CA GLN A 42 0.93 -26.03 22.07
C GLN A 42 -0.44 -25.78 22.73
N HIS A 43 -1.52 -25.65 21.95
CA HIS A 43 -2.87 -25.36 22.42
C HIS A 43 -3.91 -26.32 21.82
N PRO A 44 -3.87 -27.62 22.22
CA PRO A 44 -4.68 -28.67 21.56
C PRO A 44 -6.20 -28.48 21.66
N ASN A 45 -6.65 -27.64 22.58
CA ASN A 45 -8.08 -27.32 22.74
C ASN A 45 -8.56 -26.21 21.77
N VAL A 46 -7.66 -25.61 20.99
CA VAL A 46 -8.00 -24.55 20.03
C VAL A 46 -8.23 -25.19 18.66
N VAL A 47 -9.41 -24.97 18.11
CA VAL A 47 -9.76 -25.41 16.76
C VAL A 47 -9.49 -24.26 15.79
N GLU A 48 -8.66 -24.49 14.77
CA GLU A 48 -8.25 -23.46 13.83
C GLU A 48 -9.44 -22.72 13.19
N SER A 49 -10.47 -23.44 12.80
CA SER A 49 -11.67 -22.86 12.16
C SER A 49 -12.49 -21.94 13.07
N THR A 50 -12.24 -21.95 14.37
CA THR A 50 -12.93 -21.08 15.35
C THR A 50 -12.12 -19.86 15.74
N LEU A 51 -10.88 -19.72 15.21
CA LEU A 51 -10.04 -18.59 15.50
C LEU A 51 -10.55 -17.32 14.79
N ASP A 52 -10.64 -16.23 15.56
CA ASP A 52 -10.77 -14.89 14.97
C ASP A 52 -9.55 -14.62 14.07
N PRO A 53 -9.75 -14.11 12.85
CA PRO A 53 -8.63 -13.72 11.98
C PRO A 53 -7.61 -12.81 12.67
N LEU A 54 -8.02 -11.99 13.63
CA LEU A 54 -7.13 -11.13 14.41
C LEU A 54 -6.23 -11.88 15.39
N ALA A 55 -6.52 -13.15 15.69
CA ALA A 55 -5.66 -13.99 16.51
C ALA A 55 -4.32 -14.31 15.81
N THR A 56 -4.34 -14.43 14.48
CA THR A 56 -3.22 -14.92 13.68
C THR A 56 -2.76 -13.95 12.59
N LYS A 57 -3.69 -13.32 11.87
CA LYS A 57 -3.37 -12.38 10.78
C LYS A 57 -2.81 -11.05 11.32
N SER A 58 -2.25 -10.23 10.43
CA SER A 58 -1.74 -8.91 10.79
C SER A 58 -2.83 -8.05 11.43
N PRO A 59 -2.62 -7.53 12.64
CA PRO A 59 -3.60 -6.67 13.29
C PRO A 59 -3.62 -5.24 12.69
N ASN A 60 -2.65 -4.91 11.82
CA ASN A 60 -2.46 -3.55 11.33
C ASN A 60 -3.69 -3.01 10.61
N GLY A 61 -4.23 -3.77 9.66
CA GLY A 61 -5.42 -3.36 8.91
C GLY A 61 -6.64 -3.18 9.81
N ALA A 62 -6.84 -4.07 10.80
CA ALA A 62 -7.96 -3.96 11.75
C ALA A 62 -7.84 -2.73 12.64
N ILE A 63 -6.65 -2.46 13.19
CA ILE A 63 -6.40 -1.28 14.03
C ILE A 63 -6.68 -0.02 13.20
N ARG A 64 -6.11 0.09 12.00
CA ARG A 64 -6.28 1.25 11.12
C ARG A 64 -7.75 1.50 10.76
N LYS A 65 -8.44 0.44 10.27
CA LYS A 65 -9.88 0.54 9.97
C LYS A 65 -10.72 0.91 11.20
N GLY A 66 -10.24 0.48 12.38
CA GLY A 66 -10.94 0.73 13.64
C GLY A 66 -10.84 2.17 14.12
N ILE A 67 -9.73 2.87 13.91
CA ILE A 67 -9.51 4.21 14.49
C ILE A 67 -9.77 5.35 13.52
N SER A 68 -9.63 5.14 12.23
CA SER A 68 -9.73 6.19 11.20
C SER A 68 -8.85 7.42 11.49
N GLY A 69 -7.88 7.71 10.66
CA GLY A 69 -6.94 8.82 10.92
C GLY A 69 -5.76 8.85 9.97
N ASN A 70 -4.77 9.67 10.30
CA ASN A 70 -3.49 9.71 9.58
C ASN A 70 -2.44 8.90 10.33
N ILE A 71 -1.58 8.22 9.57
CA ILE A 71 -0.37 7.62 10.12
C ILE A 71 0.80 8.56 9.82
N THR A 72 1.35 9.12 10.86
CA THR A 72 2.62 9.84 10.78
C THR A 72 3.78 8.86 11.00
N ARG A 73 4.78 8.95 10.16
CA ARG A 73 6.03 8.22 10.31
C ARG A 73 7.16 9.21 10.41
N GLU A 74 7.69 9.31 11.62
CA GLU A 74 8.84 10.15 11.94
C GLU A 74 10.09 9.27 12.05
N ASP A 75 11.20 9.80 11.61
CA ASP A 75 12.50 9.18 11.78
C ASP A 75 13.16 9.69 13.06
N ILE A 76 13.95 8.84 13.71
CA ILE A 76 14.72 9.24 14.88
C ILE A 76 16.11 9.67 14.39
N GLU A 77 16.44 10.93 14.59
CA GLU A 77 17.73 11.50 14.24
C GLU A 77 18.64 11.60 15.46
N PHE A 78 19.86 11.14 15.31
CA PHE A 78 20.87 11.23 16.34
C PHE A 78 21.77 12.44 16.06
N ARG A 79 21.70 13.47 16.89
CA ARG A 79 22.47 14.73 16.70
C ARG A 79 23.98 14.55 16.76
N ASN A 80 24.47 13.50 17.40
CA ASN A 80 25.88 13.21 17.59
C ASN A 80 26.45 12.21 16.57
N ILE A 81 25.66 11.77 15.60
CA ILE A 81 26.08 10.84 14.55
C ILE A 81 25.79 11.50 13.21
N GLN A 82 26.84 11.69 12.39
CA GLN A 82 26.67 12.32 11.07
C GLN A 82 26.00 11.38 10.08
N SER A 83 25.14 11.94 9.23
CA SER A 83 24.57 11.22 8.10
C SER A 83 25.66 10.88 7.07
N VAL A 84 25.59 9.70 6.47
CA VAL A 84 26.47 9.26 5.38
C VAL A 84 26.21 10.00 4.06
N ARG A 85 25.14 10.78 3.98
CA ARG A 85 24.74 11.55 2.78
C ARG A 85 24.71 13.03 3.11
N PRO A 86 25.74 13.80 2.72
CA PRO A 86 25.86 15.21 3.10
C PRO A 86 24.68 16.10 2.70
N ASN A 87 24.05 15.84 1.54
CA ASN A 87 22.87 16.59 1.08
C ASN A 87 21.58 16.26 1.85
N TRP A 88 21.61 15.25 2.73
CA TRP A 88 20.52 14.86 3.61
C TRP A 88 20.73 15.27 5.07
N ILE A 89 21.84 15.91 5.39
CA ILE A 89 22.08 16.49 6.73
C ILE A 89 21.07 17.62 6.95
N ASP A 90 20.47 17.65 8.12
CA ASP A 90 19.48 18.65 8.55
C ASP A 90 18.24 18.72 7.63
N ARG A 91 17.89 17.63 6.99
CA ARG A 91 16.65 17.52 6.21
C ARG A 91 15.54 16.91 7.05
N ASP A 92 14.48 17.68 7.20
CA ASP A 92 13.28 17.28 7.93
C ASP A 92 12.17 16.94 6.94
N ILE A 93 12.20 15.69 6.45
CA ILE A 93 11.22 15.17 5.50
C ILE A 93 10.43 14.06 6.18
N GLU A 94 9.14 14.25 6.28
CA GLU A 94 8.21 13.26 6.79
C GLU A 94 7.30 12.74 5.69
N VAL A 95 6.89 11.48 5.84
CA VAL A 95 5.95 10.83 4.91
C VAL A 95 4.61 10.67 5.60
N ASP A 96 3.58 11.28 5.03
CA ASP A 96 2.20 11.17 5.50
C ASP A 96 1.38 10.28 4.57
N THR A 97 0.61 9.38 5.14
CA THR A 97 -0.21 8.42 4.41
C THR A 97 -1.58 8.27 5.05
N MET A 98 -2.56 7.87 4.27
CA MET A 98 -3.81 7.41 4.85
C MET A 98 -3.56 6.23 5.78
N GLU A 99 -4.31 6.15 6.85
CA GLU A 99 -4.28 5.02 7.76
C GLU A 99 -4.82 3.76 7.10
N THR A 100 -5.90 3.90 6.37
CA THR A 100 -6.51 2.84 5.55
C THR A 100 -6.55 3.30 4.11
N GLY A 101 -6.13 2.47 3.17
CA GLY A 101 -6.22 2.81 1.76
C GLY A 101 -5.49 1.82 0.86
N GLY A 102 -5.89 1.79 -0.40
CA GLY A 102 -5.26 0.96 -1.40
C GLY A 102 -5.25 -0.52 -1.01
N LEU A 103 -4.08 -1.07 -0.78
CA LEU A 103 -3.93 -2.51 -0.50
C LEU A 103 -4.54 -2.97 0.83
N ASP A 104 -4.83 -2.09 1.79
CA ASP A 104 -5.56 -2.47 3.01
C ASP A 104 -7.02 -2.83 2.72
N PHE A 105 -7.55 -2.37 1.58
CA PHE A 105 -8.86 -2.71 1.04
C PHE A 105 -8.78 -3.66 -0.16
N SER A 106 -7.68 -4.38 -0.32
CA SER A 106 -7.53 -5.34 -1.39
C SER A 106 -7.94 -6.75 -0.98
N TYR A 107 -8.36 -7.51 -1.97
CA TYR A 107 -8.48 -8.95 -1.93
C TYR A 107 -7.62 -9.55 -3.03
N SER A 108 -6.86 -10.58 -2.73
CA SER A 108 -6.00 -11.24 -3.70
C SER A 108 -5.98 -12.75 -3.52
N GLU A 109 -5.87 -13.47 -4.61
CA GLU A 109 -5.87 -14.93 -4.65
C GLU A 109 -5.05 -15.43 -5.85
N LEU A 110 -4.63 -16.70 -5.79
CA LEU A 110 -4.14 -17.42 -6.96
C LEU A 110 -5.30 -18.15 -7.62
N SER A 111 -5.40 -18.07 -8.94
CA SER A 111 -6.41 -18.80 -9.69
C SER A 111 -6.24 -20.32 -9.47
N ASN A 112 -7.28 -20.98 -9.01
CA ASN A 112 -7.27 -22.43 -8.77
C ASN A 112 -7.49 -23.25 -10.05
N ALA A 113 -7.96 -22.62 -11.12
CA ALA A 113 -8.21 -23.22 -12.43
C ALA A 113 -7.88 -22.26 -13.57
N THR A 114 -7.77 -22.78 -14.79
CA THR A 114 -7.76 -21.96 -16.00
C THR A 114 -9.18 -21.58 -16.33
N GLY A 115 -9.44 -20.27 -16.49
CA GLY A 115 -10.79 -19.75 -16.70
C GLY A 115 -10.80 -18.25 -16.96
N VAL A 116 -11.93 -17.61 -16.65
CA VAL A 116 -12.12 -16.17 -16.87
C VAL A 116 -12.49 -15.49 -15.54
N ALA A 117 -11.67 -14.55 -15.14
CA ALA A 117 -12.02 -13.59 -14.09
C ALA A 117 -12.86 -12.47 -14.68
N LYS A 118 -13.98 -12.14 -14.02
CA LYS A 118 -14.86 -11.02 -14.36
C LYS A 118 -14.96 -10.08 -13.17
N VAL A 119 -14.83 -8.80 -13.43
CA VAL A 119 -15.16 -7.73 -12.49
C VAL A 119 -16.57 -7.28 -12.80
N MET A 120 -17.48 -7.53 -11.89
CA MET A 120 -18.90 -7.22 -12.03
C MET A 120 -19.29 -6.10 -11.06
N PHE A 121 -20.17 -5.22 -11.50
CA PHE A 121 -20.75 -4.18 -10.65
C PHE A 121 -22.27 -4.38 -10.58
N VAL A 122 -22.82 -4.30 -9.38
CA VAL A 122 -24.25 -4.37 -9.13
C VAL A 122 -24.67 -3.08 -8.43
N GLY A 123 -25.27 -2.20 -9.17
CA GLY A 123 -25.76 -0.90 -8.69
C GLY A 123 -27.21 -0.96 -8.19
N SER A 124 -27.84 0.21 -8.20
CA SER A 124 -29.22 0.43 -7.72
C SER A 124 -30.26 -0.37 -8.49
N SER A 125 -30.03 -0.68 -9.78
CA SER A 125 -30.91 -1.51 -10.60
C SER A 125 -30.98 -2.97 -10.17
N GLY A 126 -29.97 -3.46 -9.40
CA GLY A 126 -29.80 -4.85 -9.07
C GLY A 126 -29.26 -5.73 -10.20
N GLU A 127 -29.17 -5.20 -11.43
CA GLU A 127 -28.65 -5.94 -12.58
C GLU A 127 -27.11 -5.90 -12.60
N PRO A 128 -26.44 -7.07 -12.71
CA PRO A 128 -24.98 -7.12 -12.78
C PRO A 128 -24.46 -6.58 -14.12
N VAL A 129 -23.55 -5.61 -14.08
CA VAL A 129 -22.82 -5.08 -15.23
C VAL A 129 -21.39 -5.56 -15.22
N GLU A 130 -20.92 -6.16 -16.32
CA GLU A 130 -19.52 -6.58 -16.45
C GLU A 130 -18.67 -5.35 -16.78
N LEU A 131 -17.78 -4.98 -15.85
CA LEU A 131 -16.84 -3.87 -16.03
C LEU A 131 -15.56 -4.31 -16.74
N HIS A 132 -15.09 -5.52 -16.46
CA HIS A 132 -13.84 -6.04 -17.01
C HIS A 132 -13.83 -7.57 -17.00
N ARG A 133 -13.08 -8.15 -17.96
CA ARG A 133 -12.77 -9.58 -17.96
C ARG A 133 -11.32 -9.86 -18.31
N ARG A 134 -10.77 -10.89 -17.70
CA ARG A 134 -9.40 -11.34 -17.93
C ARG A 134 -9.33 -12.87 -17.93
N SER A 135 -8.69 -13.44 -18.96
CA SER A 135 -8.33 -14.87 -18.91
C SER A 135 -7.22 -15.09 -17.90
N LEU A 136 -7.37 -16.10 -17.08
CA LEU A 136 -6.39 -16.54 -16.08
C LEU A 136 -6.04 -18.00 -16.34
N ASN A 137 -4.79 -18.35 -16.15
CA ASN A 137 -4.33 -19.73 -16.06
C ASN A 137 -4.33 -20.17 -14.59
N LYS A 138 -4.30 -21.48 -14.37
CA LYS A 138 -4.14 -22.03 -13.02
C LYS A 138 -2.84 -21.53 -12.38
N GLY A 139 -2.97 -20.90 -11.23
CA GLY A 139 -1.85 -20.32 -10.48
C GLY A 139 -1.54 -18.88 -10.83
N ASP A 140 -2.25 -18.26 -11.76
CA ASP A 140 -2.11 -16.82 -12.02
C ASP A 140 -2.59 -16.02 -10.81
N PRO A 141 -1.81 -15.08 -10.32
CA PRO A 141 -2.24 -14.19 -9.25
C PRO A 141 -3.16 -13.10 -9.79
N TRP A 142 -4.18 -12.78 -9.00
CA TRP A 142 -5.04 -11.63 -9.26
C TRP A 142 -5.37 -10.88 -7.97
N MET A 143 -5.74 -9.60 -8.11
CA MET A 143 -6.09 -8.73 -6.99
C MET A 143 -7.17 -7.74 -7.41
N LEU A 144 -8.14 -7.52 -6.53
CA LEU A 144 -9.03 -6.37 -6.55
C LEU A 144 -8.66 -5.45 -5.39
N ALA A 145 -8.41 -4.18 -5.68
CA ALA A 145 -8.24 -3.13 -4.69
C ALA A 145 -9.29 -2.04 -4.90
N THR A 146 -9.75 -1.47 -3.81
CA THR A 146 -10.63 -0.29 -3.80
C THR A 146 -10.09 0.73 -2.82
N ASN A 147 -10.52 1.98 -2.93
CA ASN A 147 -10.28 2.99 -1.92
C ASN A 147 -11.59 3.72 -1.63
N CYS A 148 -11.69 4.38 -0.50
CA CYS A 148 -12.85 5.19 -0.14
C CYS A 148 -12.54 6.66 -0.43
N LEU A 149 -13.23 7.26 -1.36
CA LEU A 149 -12.98 8.65 -1.78
C LEU A 149 -13.23 9.64 -0.64
N GLU A 150 -14.22 9.39 0.20
CA GLU A 150 -14.49 10.21 1.38
C GLU A 150 -13.32 10.18 2.40
N GLU A 151 -12.69 9.03 2.57
CA GLU A 151 -11.51 8.93 3.45
C GLU A 151 -10.29 9.60 2.82
N VAL A 152 -10.14 9.54 1.49
CA VAL A 152 -9.10 10.30 0.76
C VAL A 152 -9.28 11.79 0.98
N LYS A 153 -10.49 12.33 0.86
CA LYS A 153 -10.80 13.73 1.12
C LYS A 153 -10.51 14.12 2.56
N ALA A 154 -10.98 13.33 3.52
CA ALA A 154 -10.71 13.56 4.94
C ALA A 154 -9.21 13.54 5.27
N TRP A 155 -8.46 12.63 4.67
CA TRP A 155 -6.99 12.62 4.78
C TRP A 155 -6.37 13.88 4.18
N ALA A 156 -6.81 14.34 3.00
CA ALA A 156 -6.28 15.52 2.35
C ALA A 156 -6.44 16.78 3.23
N HIS A 157 -7.60 16.95 3.86
CA HIS A 157 -7.80 18.06 4.81
C HIS A 157 -6.80 18.01 5.98
N ARG A 158 -6.62 16.86 6.62
CA ARG A 158 -5.65 16.69 7.71
C ARG A 158 -4.21 16.91 7.24
N PHE A 159 -3.87 16.39 6.06
CA PHE A 159 -2.56 16.53 5.44
C PHE A 159 -2.17 18.00 5.19
N PHE A 160 -3.04 18.77 4.54
CA PHE A 160 -2.80 20.19 4.28
C PHE A 160 -2.81 21.02 5.58
N GLN A 161 -3.74 20.76 6.48
CA GLN A 161 -3.79 21.43 7.76
C GLN A 161 -2.50 21.22 8.55
N ARG A 162 -2.03 19.99 8.65
CA ARG A 162 -0.79 19.63 9.32
C ARG A 162 0.43 20.31 8.71
N ALA A 163 0.52 20.32 7.37
CA ALA A 163 1.62 20.98 6.68
C ALA A 163 1.73 22.47 7.02
N ILE A 164 0.59 23.17 7.10
CA ILE A 164 0.53 24.58 7.49
C ILE A 164 0.95 24.76 8.96
N GLU A 165 0.41 23.97 9.88
CA GLU A 165 0.70 24.06 11.33
C GLU A 165 2.17 23.79 11.61
N GLU A 166 2.76 22.81 10.95
CA GLU A 166 4.17 22.43 11.12
C GLU A 166 5.14 23.22 10.22
N LYS A 167 4.63 24.11 9.37
CA LYS A 167 5.40 24.91 8.42
C LYS A 167 6.29 24.06 7.52
N ARG A 168 5.68 23.09 6.82
CA ARG A 168 6.32 22.16 5.90
C ARG A 168 5.91 22.42 4.47
N ASP A 169 6.86 22.44 3.55
CA ASP A 169 6.57 22.37 2.12
C ASP A 169 5.84 21.05 1.80
N ILE A 170 4.92 21.11 0.85
CA ILE A 170 3.98 20.03 0.58
C ILE A 170 4.36 19.35 -0.73
N TYR A 171 4.54 18.04 -0.67
CA TYR A 171 4.81 17.19 -1.82
C TYR A 171 3.74 16.09 -1.89
N LEU A 172 3.02 16.01 -3.00
CA LEU A 172 2.02 14.97 -3.27
C LEU A 172 2.48 14.09 -4.44
N GLY A 173 2.52 12.79 -4.24
CA GLY A 173 2.95 11.82 -5.24
C GLY A 173 1.93 10.72 -5.50
N LEU A 174 1.50 10.58 -6.77
CA LEU A 174 0.58 9.54 -7.25
C LEU A 174 1.04 9.00 -8.62
N LYS A 175 0.40 7.95 -9.12
CA LYS A 175 0.68 7.37 -10.45
C LYS A 175 -0.52 7.52 -11.42
N ASP A 176 -1.14 8.67 -11.41
CA ASP A 176 -2.38 9.00 -12.11
C ASP A 176 -2.34 8.82 -13.64
N THR A 177 -1.17 8.93 -14.28
CA THR A 177 -1.01 8.71 -15.71
C THR A 177 -1.10 7.24 -16.11
N VAL A 178 -0.92 6.31 -15.16
CA VAL A 178 -0.94 4.87 -15.42
C VAL A 178 -2.23 4.25 -14.91
N VAL A 179 -2.66 4.64 -13.72
CA VAL A 179 -3.91 4.17 -13.09
C VAL A 179 -4.85 5.35 -12.92
N SER A 180 -5.26 5.93 -14.04
CA SER A 180 -6.08 7.15 -14.06
C SER A 180 -7.43 7.00 -13.39
N GLY A 181 -8.05 5.83 -13.48
CA GLY A 181 -9.31 5.51 -12.80
C GLY A 181 -9.18 5.15 -11.31
N TYR A 182 -7.96 5.11 -10.80
CA TYR A 182 -7.68 4.86 -9.39
C TYR A 182 -6.92 6.04 -8.76
N ASP A 183 -5.63 6.22 -9.06
CA ASP A 183 -4.83 7.33 -8.54
C ASP A 183 -5.29 8.69 -9.11
N GLY A 184 -5.76 8.73 -10.35
CA GLY A 184 -6.24 9.96 -10.97
C GLY A 184 -7.51 10.50 -10.30
N VAL A 185 -8.40 9.63 -9.86
CA VAL A 185 -9.60 10.00 -9.09
C VAL A 185 -9.21 10.59 -7.74
N MET A 186 -8.30 9.93 -7.03
CA MET A 186 -7.79 10.45 -5.75
C MET A 186 -7.09 11.78 -5.93
N ARG A 187 -6.24 11.92 -6.96
CA ARG A 187 -5.60 13.18 -7.29
C ARG A 187 -6.61 14.29 -7.49
N THR A 188 -7.60 14.08 -8.33
CA THR A 188 -8.64 15.09 -8.63
C THR A 188 -9.28 15.59 -7.34
N ALA A 189 -9.71 14.69 -6.46
CA ALA A 189 -10.33 15.06 -5.20
C ALA A 189 -9.39 15.86 -4.26
N ILE A 190 -8.11 15.48 -4.21
CA ILE A 190 -7.10 16.18 -3.40
C ILE A 190 -6.82 17.58 -3.95
N GLU A 191 -6.68 17.71 -5.29
CA GLU A 191 -6.43 18.99 -5.96
C GLU A 191 -7.61 19.96 -5.83
N GLU A 192 -8.84 19.46 -5.87
CA GLU A 192 -10.03 20.26 -5.63
C GLU A 192 -10.02 20.85 -4.22
N ILE A 193 -9.76 20.05 -3.19
CA ILE A 193 -9.63 20.49 -1.81
C ILE A 193 -8.50 21.51 -1.66
N TYR A 194 -7.34 21.22 -2.25
CA TYR A 194 -6.22 22.16 -2.23
C TYR A 194 -6.62 23.52 -2.81
N THR A 195 -7.16 23.51 -4.00
CA THR A 195 -7.47 24.74 -4.75
C THR A 195 -8.56 25.57 -4.06
N GLN A 196 -9.60 24.90 -3.54
CA GLN A 196 -10.75 25.58 -2.95
C GLN A 196 -10.50 26.08 -1.53
N GLU A 197 -9.70 25.35 -0.73
CA GLU A 197 -9.65 25.60 0.70
C GLU A 197 -8.24 25.91 1.24
N TYR A 198 -7.18 25.39 0.59
CA TYR A 198 -5.83 25.44 1.15
C TYR A 198 -4.84 26.30 0.36
N GLN A 199 -5.06 26.55 -0.91
CA GLN A 199 -4.10 27.27 -1.76
C GLN A 199 -3.69 28.64 -1.20
N ALA A 200 -4.67 29.45 -0.81
CA ALA A 200 -4.42 30.76 -0.21
C ALA A 200 -3.68 30.64 1.13
N ARG A 201 -4.11 29.70 1.98
CA ARG A 201 -3.54 29.47 3.32
C ARG A 201 -2.08 28.97 3.24
N VAL A 202 -1.78 28.10 2.29
CA VAL A 202 -0.42 27.60 2.03
C VAL A 202 0.48 28.73 1.55
N ALA A 203 -0.02 29.59 0.65
CA ALA A 203 0.71 30.77 0.18
C ALA A 203 0.95 31.80 1.29
N GLU A 204 -0.05 32.11 2.13
CA GLU A 204 0.05 32.98 3.29
C GLU A 204 1.05 32.46 4.32
N ALA A 205 1.14 31.13 4.49
CA ALA A 205 2.15 30.50 5.34
C ALA A 205 3.56 30.50 4.76
N GLY A 206 3.75 31.00 3.53
CA GLY A 206 5.04 31.02 2.81
C GLY A 206 5.52 29.61 2.40
N LEU A 207 4.59 28.67 2.23
CA LEU A 207 4.88 27.28 1.88
C LEU A 207 4.64 27.01 0.40
N SER A 208 5.31 25.99 -0.13
CA SER A 208 5.11 25.52 -1.50
C SER A 208 4.29 24.20 -1.53
N TYR A 209 3.49 24.06 -2.60
CA TYR A 209 2.81 22.80 -2.94
C TYR A 209 3.32 22.31 -4.29
N GLN A 210 3.68 21.03 -4.36
CA GLN A 210 4.19 20.40 -5.58
C GLN A 210 3.57 19.02 -5.75
N TYR A 211 2.93 18.82 -6.90
CA TYR A 211 2.50 17.51 -7.37
C TYR A 211 3.42 17.02 -8.50
N GLU A 212 3.82 15.77 -8.43
CA GLU A 212 4.52 15.06 -9.51
C GLU A 212 4.15 13.57 -9.48
N LEU A 213 4.41 12.87 -10.58
CA LEU A 213 4.37 11.41 -10.56
C LEU A 213 5.32 10.87 -9.50
N ILE A 214 4.86 9.92 -8.71
CA ILE A 214 5.56 9.43 -7.50
C ILE A 214 7.01 9.02 -7.76
N ASP A 215 7.32 8.41 -8.90
CA ASP A 215 8.66 8.01 -9.29
C ASP A 215 9.57 9.22 -9.65
N ALA A 216 9.04 10.19 -10.37
CA ALA A 216 9.76 11.42 -10.69
C ALA A 216 10.01 12.25 -9.42
N GLN A 217 9.00 12.40 -8.57
CA GLN A 217 9.11 13.09 -7.29
C GLN A 217 10.12 12.41 -6.36
N ALA A 218 10.10 11.09 -6.27
CA ALA A 218 11.07 10.34 -5.49
C ALA A 218 12.50 10.57 -5.98
N ALA A 219 12.73 10.52 -7.30
CA ALA A 219 14.05 10.78 -7.90
C ALA A 219 14.52 12.20 -7.59
N ARG A 220 13.65 13.21 -7.68
CA ARG A 220 13.96 14.60 -7.37
C ARG A 220 14.29 14.82 -5.89
N ILE A 221 13.47 14.32 -4.98
CA ILE A 221 13.68 14.44 -3.54
C ILE A 221 14.98 13.74 -3.12
N VAL A 222 15.28 12.56 -3.68
CA VAL A 222 16.53 11.84 -3.41
C VAL A 222 17.76 12.67 -3.84
N SER A 223 17.68 13.29 -5.01
CA SER A 223 18.79 14.05 -5.58
C SER A 223 18.96 15.44 -4.96
N ASN A 224 17.83 16.10 -4.67
CA ASN A 224 17.80 17.47 -4.12
C ASN A 224 16.71 17.57 -3.04
N PRO A 225 16.99 17.04 -1.83
CA PRO A 225 16.00 17.01 -0.76
C PRO A 225 15.62 18.43 -0.29
N PRO A 226 14.32 18.72 -0.12
CA PRO A 226 13.88 19.96 0.50
C PRO A 226 14.39 20.07 1.94
N LYS A 227 14.47 21.30 2.46
CA LYS A 227 14.91 21.51 3.84
C LYS A 227 13.94 20.94 4.85
N ARG A 228 12.66 21.19 4.64
CA ARG A 228 11.55 20.72 5.51
C ARG A 228 10.33 20.46 4.66
N ALA A 229 9.81 19.24 4.70
CA ALA A 229 8.69 18.85 3.85
C ALA A 229 7.80 17.79 4.49
N LEU A 230 6.53 17.81 4.08
CA LEU A 230 5.58 16.75 4.27
C LEU A 230 5.27 16.09 2.92
N TRP A 231 5.59 14.81 2.80
CA TRP A 231 5.42 14.05 1.57
C TRP A 231 4.20 13.15 1.68
N GLY A 232 3.12 13.56 1.03
CA GLY A 232 1.84 12.88 1.06
C GLY A 232 1.70 11.80 -0.01
N VAL A 233 1.22 10.64 0.40
CA VAL A 233 0.80 9.55 -0.48
C VAL A 233 -0.42 8.89 0.13
N PRO A 234 -1.59 8.95 -0.50
CA PRO A 234 -2.82 8.42 0.09
C PRO A 234 -2.86 6.88 0.17
N ASP A 235 -1.89 6.19 -0.42
CA ASP A 235 -1.73 4.73 -0.28
C ASP A 235 -0.70 4.39 0.81
N ASN A 236 -1.13 3.70 1.85
CA ASN A 236 -0.29 3.32 2.98
C ASN A 236 0.91 2.45 2.58
N VAL A 237 0.76 1.53 1.62
CA VAL A 237 1.87 0.64 1.21
C VAL A 237 2.94 1.41 0.45
N SER A 238 2.55 2.28 -0.47
CA SER A 238 3.47 3.17 -1.18
C SER A 238 4.14 4.14 -0.22
N GLY A 239 3.39 4.73 0.69
CA GLY A 239 3.93 5.59 1.74
C GLY A 239 4.95 4.88 2.65
N MET A 240 4.73 3.61 2.99
CA MET A 240 5.71 2.84 3.75
C MET A 240 7.02 2.63 2.97
N LYS A 241 6.96 2.43 1.66
CA LYS A 241 8.16 2.31 0.81
C LYS A 241 8.95 3.63 0.80
N LEU A 242 8.25 4.75 0.66
CA LEU A 242 8.87 6.09 0.69
C LEU A 242 9.47 6.39 2.07
N PHE A 243 8.76 6.10 3.14
CA PHE A 243 9.29 6.24 4.50
C PHE A 243 10.59 5.46 4.69
N LYS A 244 10.64 4.20 4.24
CA LYS A 244 11.87 3.40 4.30
C LYS A 244 12.98 3.96 3.42
N LEU A 245 12.64 4.53 2.28
CA LEU A 245 13.61 5.24 1.44
C LEU A 245 14.21 6.45 2.18
N VAL A 246 13.37 7.31 2.76
CA VAL A 246 13.81 8.46 3.55
C VAL A 246 14.69 8.03 4.72
N GLN A 247 14.30 6.99 5.47
CA GLN A 247 15.13 6.42 6.54
C GLN A 247 16.52 6.02 6.05
N GLN A 248 16.61 5.34 4.90
CA GLN A 248 17.90 4.91 4.36
C GLN A 248 18.76 6.09 3.89
N LEU A 249 18.13 7.14 3.38
CA LEU A 249 18.83 8.35 2.94
C LEU A 249 19.36 9.16 4.12
N LYS A 250 18.67 9.15 5.26
CA LYS A 250 19.07 9.76 6.52
C LYS A 250 19.99 8.87 7.38
N ARG A 251 20.38 7.71 6.88
CA ARG A 251 21.17 6.73 7.63
C ARG A 251 22.48 7.29 8.12
N TYR A 252 22.81 6.93 9.36
CA TYR A 252 24.03 7.30 10.05
C TYR A 252 25.00 6.11 10.13
N GLY A 253 26.29 6.40 10.28
CA GLY A 253 27.32 5.41 10.50
C GLY A 253 28.41 5.35 9.42
N LEU A 254 29.14 4.22 9.36
CA LEU A 254 30.21 4.06 8.38
C LEU A 254 29.66 3.99 6.96
N PRO A 255 30.35 4.57 5.99
CA PRO A 255 29.95 4.49 4.60
C PRO A 255 29.86 3.03 4.16
N GLU A 256 28.76 2.69 3.52
CA GLU A 256 28.54 1.34 2.99
C GLU A 256 29.55 1.05 1.88
N ARG A 257 29.83 -0.25 1.70
CA ARG A 257 30.57 -0.69 0.52
C ARG A 257 29.85 -0.22 -0.73
N LYS A 258 30.61 0.26 -1.71
CA LYS A 258 30.05 0.59 -3.02
C LYS A 258 29.46 -0.67 -3.62
N ALA A 259 28.16 -0.79 -3.63
CA ALA A 259 27.45 -1.86 -4.30
C ALA A 259 26.92 -1.33 -5.64
N HIS A 260 27.18 -2.06 -6.72
CA HIS A 260 26.47 -1.84 -7.97
C HIS A 260 25.16 -2.62 -7.91
N VAL A 261 24.04 -1.92 -7.73
CA VAL A 261 22.70 -2.49 -7.72
C VAL A 261 22.10 -2.36 -9.11
N SER A 262 21.81 -3.47 -9.75
CA SER A 262 20.94 -3.49 -10.94
C SER A 262 19.54 -3.86 -10.51
N ILE A 263 18.56 -3.04 -10.90
CA ILE A 263 17.15 -3.30 -10.62
C ILE A 263 16.55 -3.92 -11.87
N SER A 264 16.10 -5.18 -11.76
CA SER A 264 15.33 -5.85 -12.79
C SER A 264 13.84 -5.79 -12.45
N ARG A 265 13.01 -5.49 -13.44
CA ARG A 265 11.56 -5.46 -13.36
C ARG A 265 10.98 -6.23 -14.53
N MET A 266 9.84 -6.88 -14.33
CA MET A 266 9.08 -7.42 -15.46
C MET A 266 8.66 -6.26 -16.36
N SER A 267 8.97 -6.37 -17.64
CA SER A 267 8.70 -5.30 -18.62
C SER A 267 7.31 -5.38 -19.20
N ALA A 268 6.62 -6.50 -19.06
CA ALA A 268 5.35 -6.70 -19.72
C ALA A 268 4.27 -7.27 -18.80
N GLY A 269 3.24 -6.59 -18.79
CA GLY A 269 1.87 -7.05 -18.62
C GLY A 269 1.56 -7.71 -17.31
N GLY A 270 0.90 -8.16 -16.77
CA GLY A 270 0.33 -8.85 -15.67
C GLY A 270 0.76 -8.23 -14.35
N GLY A 271 -0.07 -7.84 -13.49
CA GLY A 271 0.23 -7.33 -12.17
C GLY A 271 1.03 -6.03 -12.10
N ASP A 272 1.61 -5.62 -13.17
CA ASP A 272 2.05 -4.25 -13.32
C ASP A 272 0.82 -3.36 -13.57
N GLN A 273 0.83 -2.16 -13.01
CA GLN A 273 -0.22 -1.16 -13.20
C GLN A 273 -0.58 -0.94 -14.68
N TYR A 274 0.36 -1.18 -15.59
CA TYR A 274 0.15 -1.08 -17.04
C TYR A 274 -0.80 -2.14 -17.63
N GLY A 275 -0.96 -3.29 -16.98
CA GLY A 275 -1.89 -4.34 -17.40
C GLY A 275 -3.17 -4.40 -16.57
N SER A 276 -3.39 -3.42 -15.70
CA SER A 276 -4.53 -3.38 -14.80
C SER A 276 -5.76 -2.71 -15.43
N TYR A 277 -6.93 -3.09 -14.95
CA TYR A 277 -8.17 -2.35 -15.17
C TYR A 277 -8.43 -1.44 -13.97
N ASN A 278 -8.76 -0.19 -14.22
CA ASN A 278 -9.06 0.77 -13.17
C ASN A 278 -10.17 1.74 -13.61
N THR A 279 -11.08 2.05 -12.70
CA THR A 279 -12.21 2.94 -12.93
C THR A 279 -12.75 3.47 -11.59
N PRO A 280 -13.34 4.67 -11.55
CA PRO A 280 -14.21 5.03 -10.43
C PRO A 280 -15.50 4.22 -10.48
N SER A 281 -16.11 3.99 -9.32
CA SER A 281 -17.45 3.41 -9.23
C SER A 281 -18.47 4.38 -9.84
N PRO A 282 -19.35 3.92 -10.72
CA PRO A 282 -20.34 4.80 -11.38
C PRO A 282 -21.42 5.30 -10.42
N GLU A 283 -21.75 4.53 -9.41
CA GLU A 283 -22.71 4.83 -8.35
C GLU A 283 -22.40 3.98 -7.10
N GLY A 284 -23.19 4.14 -6.03
CA GLY A 284 -23.12 3.23 -4.87
C GLY A 284 -23.62 1.84 -5.25
N GLY A 285 -22.83 0.80 -4.91
CA GLY A 285 -23.19 -0.56 -5.27
C GLY A 285 -22.17 -1.58 -4.79
N VAL A 286 -22.26 -2.79 -5.32
CA VAL A 286 -21.37 -3.90 -4.96
C VAL A 286 -20.49 -4.27 -6.14
N ILE A 287 -19.20 -4.15 -5.94
CA ILE A 287 -18.19 -4.68 -6.86
C ILE A 287 -17.93 -6.16 -6.51
N LYS A 288 -17.91 -7.04 -7.51
CA LYS A 288 -17.69 -8.47 -7.36
C LYS A 288 -16.60 -8.96 -8.27
N VAL A 289 -15.84 -9.95 -7.83
CA VAL A 289 -14.94 -10.71 -8.70
C VAL A 289 -15.50 -12.14 -8.79
N ILE A 290 -15.76 -12.55 -10.02
CA ILE A 290 -16.22 -13.89 -10.38
C ILE A 290 -15.11 -14.56 -11.18
N VAL A 291 -14.64 -15.71 -10.73
CA VAL A 291 -13.63 -16.50 -11.44
C VAL A 291 -14.25 -17.84 -11.78
N ASP A 292 -14.29 -18.15 -13.06
CA ASP A 292 -14.86 -19.39 -13.61
C ASP A 292 -16.29 -19.69 -13.13
N GLY A 293 -17.10 -18.62 -13.08
CA GLY A 293 -18.51 -18.67 -12.66
C GLY A 293 -18.73 -18.64 -11.14
N GLU A 294 -17.69 -18.70 -10.33
CA GLU A 294 -17.76 -18.66 -8.87
C GLU A 294 -17.44 -17.26 -8.33
N GLU A 295 -18.29 -16.72 -7.46
CA GLU A 295 -18.02 -15.46 -6.77
C GLU A 295 -16.91 -15.65 -5.74
N LYS A 296 -15.76 -14.99 -5.96
CA LYS A 296 -14.58 -15.05 -5.09
C LYS A 296 -14.54 -13.92 -4.07
N HIS A 297 -15.03 -12.76 -4.45
CA HIS A 297 -15.04 -11.59 -3.57
C HIS A 297 -16.17 -10.65 -3.94
N ALA A 298 -16.73 -9.99 -2.93
CA ALA A 298 -17.70 -8.91 -3.09
C ALA A 298 -17.42 -7.79 -2.09
N ARG A 299 -17.58 -6.55 -2.53
CA ARG A 299 -17.40 -5.37 -1.68
C ARG A 299 -18.33 -4.26 -2.08
N TYR A 300 -18.91 -3.59 -1.08
CA TYR A 300 -19.65 -2.36 -1.30
C TYR A 300 -18.67 -1.20 -1.56
N VAL A 301 -18.99 -0.39 -2.56
CA VAL A 301 -18.30 0.85 -2.95
C VAL A 301 -19.33 1.97 -3.07
N LYS A 302 -18.91 3.20 -2.81
CA LYS A 302 -19.73 4.39 -3.03
C LYS A 302 -19.46 4.95 -4.41
N GLU A 303 -20.34 5.84 -4.89
CA GLU A 303 -20.09 6.60 -6.11
C GLU A 303 -18.74 7.30 -6.08
N GLY A 304 -17.98 7.19 -7.15
CA GLY A 304 -16.65 7.77 -7.29
C GLY A 304 -15.52 7.02 -6.58
N ASP A 305 -15.81 6.01 -5.76
CA ASP A 305 -14.74 5.21 -5.13
C ASP A 305 -13.84 4.56 -6.18
N PRO A 306 -12.51 4.72 -6.09
CA PRO A 306 -11.59 4.14 -7.05
C PRO A 306 -11.51 2.61 -6.92
N ILE A 307 -11.57 1.93 -8.06
CA ILE A 307 -11.49 0.47 -8.22
C ILE A 307 -10.28 0.14 -9.08
N LEU A 308 -9.50 -0.86 -8.65
CA LEU A 308 -8.34 -1.38 -9.39
C LEU A 308 -8.37 -2.92 -9.37
N PHE A 309 -8.38 -3.53 -10.55
CA PHE A 309 -8.17 -4.96 -10.73
C PHE A 309 -6.84 -5.22 -11.42
N MET A 310 -6.05 -6.12 -10.90
CA MET A 310 -4.75 -6.54 -11.46
C MET A 310 -4.66 -8.06 -11.53
N SER A 311 -3.96 -8.55 -12.53
CA SER A 311 -3.57 -9.95 -12.63
C SER A 311 -2.18 -10.08 -13.22
N ASN A 312 -1.52 -11.21 -13.00
CA ASN A 312 -0.23 -11.50 -13.61
C ASN A 312 -0.23 -12.94 -14.14
N ASP A 313 0.63 -13.18 -15.12
CA ASP A 313 0.84 -14.50 -15.70
C ASP A 313 1.96 -15.21 -14.93
N ARG A 314 1.67 -16.38 -14.37
CA ARG A 314 2.61 -17.17 -13.57
C ARG A 314 3.83 -17.62 -14.39
N ASP A 315 3.62 -18.00 -15.64
CA ASP A 315 4.72 -18.47 -16.48
C ASP A 315 5.63 -17.30 -16.87
N ALA A 316 5.06 -16.12 -17.15
CA ALA A 316 5.86 -14.91 -17.38
C ALA A 316 6.66 -14.51 -16.13
N ILE A 317 6.11 -14.67 -14.91
CA ILE A 317 6.85 -14.48 -13.66
C ILE A 317 8.03 -15.45 -13.59
N LYS A 318 7.80 -16.74 -13.87
CA LYS A 318 8.80 -17.78 -13.84
C LYS A 318 9.95 -17.53 -14.83
N ASP A 319 9.60 -17.11 -16.04
CA ASP A 319 10.60 -16.77 -17.06
C ASP A 319 11.44 -15.56 -16.64
N TRP A 320 10.81 -14.54 -16.08
CA TRP A 320 11.53 -13.37 -15.56
C TRP A 320 12.46 -13.75 -14.41
N VAL A 321 11.99 -14.51 -13.41
CA VAL A 321 12.83 -15.00 -12.30
C VAL A 321 14.02 -15.79 -12.82
N SER A 322 13.78 -16.71 -13.77
CA SER A 322 14.83 -17.50 -14.40
C SER A 322 15.88 -16.62 -15.09
N GLN A 323 15.45 -15.58 -15.78
CA GLN A 323 16.36 -14.63 -16.43
C GLN A 323 17.18 -13.84 -15.41
N VAL A 324 16.56 -13.37 -14.31
CA VAL A 324 17.26 -12.67 -13.23
C VAL A 324 18.39 -13.52 -12.65
N PHE A 325 18.13 -14.81 -12.38
CA PHE A 325 19.16 -15.71 -11.86
C PHE A 325 20.27 -15.98 -12.87
N LYS A 326 19.93 -16.17 -14.17
CA LYS A 326 20.94 -16.33 -15.23
C LYS A 326 21.84 -15.10 -15.32
N ASP A 327 21.26 -13.91 -15.35
CA ASP A 327 22.02 -12.65 -15.42
C ASP A 327 22.89 -12.45 -14.17
N ALA A 328 22.40 -12.79 -13.00
CA ALA A 328 23.16 -12.71 -11.77
C ALA A 328 24.34 -13.71 -11.76
N ALA A 329 24.13 -14.94 -12.22
CA ALA A 329 25.17 -15.96 -12.30
C ALA A 329 26.29 -15.54 -13.28
N VAL A 330 25.93 -15.05 -14.48
CA VAL A 330 26.90 -14.57 -15.48
C VAL A 330 27.70 -13.39 -14.93
N ASN A 331 27.04 -12.45 -14.24
CA ASN A 331 27.66 -11.23 -13.73
C ASN A 331 28.22 -11.38 -12.31
N LYS A 332 28.17 -12.57 -11.72
CA LYS A 332 28.60 -12.87 -10.33
C LYS A 332 28.01 -11.91 -9.30
N LYS A 333 26.69 -11.67 -9.40
CA LYS A 333 25.93 -10.78 -8.51
C LYS A 333 25.05 -11.60 -7.56
N GLU A 334 24.91 -11.10 -6.34
CA GLU A 334 23.88 -11.58 -5.40
C GLU A 334 22.49 -11.11 -5.84
N VAL A 335 21.48 -11.96 -5.60
CA VAL A 335 20.09 -11.66 -5.97
C VAL A 335 19.29 -11.37 -4.71
N TYR A 336 18.58 -10.24 -4.74
CA TYR A 336 17.67 -9.82 -3.67
C TYR A 336 16.27 -9.60 -4.24
N PHE A 337 15.27 -10.30 -3.70
CA PHE A 337 13.86 -10.10 -4.05
C PHE A 337 13.15 -9.31 -2.96
N GLY A 338 12.49 -8.20 -3.36
CA GLY A 338 11.63 -7.41 -2.50
C GLY A 338 10.15 -7.70 -2.77
N LEU A 339 9.50 -8.45 -1.89
CA LEU A 339 8.10 -8.86 -2.01
C LEU A 339 7.30 -8.42 -0.79
N LYS A 340 6.00 -8.19 -0.97
CA LYS A 340 5.05 -7.80 0.09
C LYS A 340 4.02 -8.90 0.38
N ARG A 341 4.43 -10.15 0.32
CA ARG A 341 3.57 -11.34 0.42
C ARG A 341 2.72 -11.43 1.70
N GLU A 342 3.14 -10.78 2.78
CA GLU A 342 2.38 -10.73 4.03
C GLU A 342 1.09 -9.91 3.94
N PHE A 343 0.99 -9.05 2.93
CA PHE A 343 -0.17 -8.18 2.70
C PHE A 343 -1.02 -8.63 1.54
N VAL A 344 -0.39 -9.19 0.50
CA VAL A 344 -1.08 -9.61 -0.71
C VAL A 344 -0.62 -11.00 -1.12
N ASN A 345 -1.55 -11.95 -1.17
CA ASN A 345 -1.29 -13.29 -1.67
C ASN A 345 -0.79 -13.27 -3.12
N TYR A 346 -1.07 -12.19 -3.83
CA TYR A 346 -0.55 -11.89 -5.15
C TYR A 346 0.98 -12.04 -5.23
N ASP A 347 1.70 -11.54 -4.22
CA ASP A 347 3.17 -11.62 -4.18
C ASP A 347 3.68 -13.01 -3.75
N GLU A 348 2.81 -13.90 -3.26
CA GLU A 348 3.21 -15.25 -2.84
C GLU A 348 3.69 -16.10 -4.00
N VAL A 349 3.15 -15.91 -5.20
CA VAL A 349 3.55 -16.64 -6.39
C VAL A 349 5.04 -16.45 -6.70
N TYR A 350 5.59 -15.25 -6.48
CA TYR A 350 7.01 -14.96 -6.71
C TYR A 350 7.94 -15.71 -5.74
N SER A 351 7.46 -16.09 -4.58
CA SER A 351 8.25 -16.85 -3.60
C SER A 351 8.10 -18.37 -3.75
N SER A 352 7.13 -18.82 -4.55
CA SER A 352 6.85 -20.23 -4.81
C SER A 352 7.48 -20.75 -6.11
N ILE A 353 8.04 -19.88 -6.92
CA ILE A 353 8.79 -20.17 -8.14
C ILE A 353 10.28 -20.29 -7.86
#